data_aa657dd6dc5e25a863218042e475165c
#
_entry.id   aa657dd6dc5e25a863218042e475165c
#
_cell.length_a   1.000
_cell.length_b   1.000
_cell.length_c   1.000
_cell.angle_alpha   90.00
_cell.angle_beta   90.00
_cell.angle_gamma   90.00
#
_symmetry.space_group_name_H-M   'P 1'
#
loop_
_entity.id
_entity.type
_entity.pdbx_description
1 polymer ?
#
loop_
_entity_poly.entity_id
_entity_poly.type
_entity_poly.pdbx_seq_one_letter_code
_entity_poly.pdbx_strand_id
1 'polypeptide(L)'
;TNAPDPLIVLMQSQPPIITTTPKQALAVFDPPVVRVGEETTYRVTVDAMLDSISWPEKWPVPGGLTPHPSARGQIFRPIGGTLQPHSVFNYRVRGERAGTFVVPEFSIQAYGQPITVPAARLEVVPANVTVPRTFTRLQLELPVTNVFAGQAVNARVRQSATDQGMIQGLTQVELIG
;
A
#
# COMPACT_ATOMS: atom_id res chain seq x y z
N THR A 1 4.55 47.32 11.73
CA THR A 1 5.00 45.93 11.75
C THR A 1 3.93 45.09 11.10
N ASN A 2 4.13 44.73 9.82
CA ASN A 2 3.23 43.80 9.14
C ASN A 2 3.40 42.43 9.78
N ALA A 3 2.33 41.89 10.36
CA ALA A 3 2.32 40.48 10.76
C ALA A 3 2.55 39.61 9.52
N PRO A 4 3.36 38.53 9.61
CA PRO A 4 3.55 37.63 8.48
C PRO A 4 2.20 37.03 8.08
N ASP A 5 2.02 36.85 6.77
CA ASP A 5 0.83 36.22 6.21
C ASP A 5 0.61 34.85 6.87
N PRO A 6 -0.58 34.56 7.44
CA PRO A 6 -0.88 33.28 8.07
C PRO A 6 -0.63 32.07 7.16
N LEU A 7 -0.81 32.20 5.84
CA LEU A 7 -0.53 31.16 4.86
C LEU A 7 0.96 30.88 4.75
N ILE A 8 1.80 31.92 4.80
CA ILE A 8 3.26 31.77 4.76
C ILE A 8 3.74 31.05 6.02
N VAL A 9 3.20 31.42 7.19
CA VAL A 9 3.53 30.77 8.46
C VAL A 9 3.10 29.29 8.44
N LEU A 10 1.91 28.99 7.90
CA LEU A 10 1.44 27.62 7.75
C LEU A 10 2.31 26.78 6.80
N MET A 11 2.72 27.35 5.67
CA MET A 11 3.61 26.68 4.71
C MET A 11 5.00 26.43 5.30
N GLN A 12 5.52 27.34 6.11
CA GLN A 12 6.82 27.21 6.79
C GLN A 12 6.79 26.23 7.97
N SER A 13 5.60 25.95 8.52
CA SER A 13 5.42 25.01 9.63
C SER A 13 5.27 23.55 9.20
N GLN A 14 5.23 23.28 7.89
CA GLN A 14 5.11 21.90 7.41
C GLN A 14 6.44 21.14 7.57
N PRO A 15 6.41 19.90 8.08
CA PRO A 15 7.60 19.09 8.20
C PRO A 15 8.26 18.88 6.83
N PRO A 16 9.59 18.95 6.74
CA PRO A 16 10.29 18.71 5.48
C PRO A 16 10.12 17.25 5.02
N ILE A 17 9.98 17.07 3.69
CA ILE A 17 9.90 15.75 3.08
C ILE A 17 11.31 15.19 2.91
N ILE A 18 11.52 13.95 3.39
CA ILE A 18 12.80 13.25 3.26
C ILE A 18 12.90 12.68 1.84
N THR A 19 13.90 13.14 1.08
CA THR A 19 14.22 12.61 -0.25
C THR A 19 15.61 11.95 -0.31
N THR A 20 16.39 12.03 0.78
CA THR A 20 17.81 11.65 0.83
C THR A 20 18.12 10.35 1.57
N THR A 21 17.16 9.78 2.31
CA THR A 21 17.34 8.48 2.99
C THR A 21 17.49 7.34 1.99
N PRO A 22 18.16 6.23 2.40
CA PRO A 22 18.20 5.01 1.59
C PRO A 22 16.77 4.58 1.25
N LYS A 23 16.51 4.42 -0.04
CA LYS A 23 15.20 4.04 -0.54
C LYS A 23 15.09 2.54 -0.54
N GLN A 24 13.98 2.04 -0.02
CA GLN A 24 13.70 0.62 0.04
C GLN A 24 12.45 0.32 -0.78
N ALA A 25 12.41 -0.86 -1.37
CA ALA A 25 11.22 -1.40 -1.97
C ALA A 25 10.84 -2.72 -1.30
N LEU A 26 9.55 -2.97 -1.23
CA LEU A 26 8.96 -4.22 -0.75
C LEU A 26 7.98 -4.71 -1.81
N ALA A 27 7.96 -6.03 -2.05
CA ALA A 27 7.01 -6.65 -2.97
C ALA A 27 6.34 -7.84 -2.31
N VAL A 28 5.01 -7.91 -2.39
CA VAL A 28 4.22 -8.98 -1.80
C VAL A 28 3.01 -9.30 -2.66
N PHE A 29 2.54 -10.57 -2.59
CA PHE A 29 1.21 -10.93 -3.02
C PHE A 29 0.26 -10.92 -1.82
N ASP A 30 -0.93 -10.37 -1.99
CA ASP A 30 -1.94 -10.26 -0.94
C ASP A 30 -3.34 -10.63 -1.51
N PRO A 31 -3.85 -11.83 -1.18
CA PRO A 31 -3.23 -12.92 -0.41
C PRO A 31 -2.11 -13.64 -1.17
N PRO A 32 -1.14 -14.29 -0.46
CA PRO A 32 -0.02 -15.00 -1.08
C PRO A 32 -0.38 -16.39 -1.61
N VAL A 33 -1.57 -16.90 -1.28
CA VAL A 33 -2.12 -18.16 -1.73
C VAL A 33 -3.53 -17.94 -2.28
N VAL A 34 -3.77 -18.37 -3.51
CA VAL A 34 -5.09 -18.27 -4.18
C VAL A 34 -5.41 -19.55 -4.93
N ARG A 35 -6.67 -19.76 -5.30
CA ARG A 35 -7.07 -20.85 -6.19
C ARG A 35 -6.89 -20.46 -7.65
N VAL A 36 -6.80 -21.47 -8.51
CA VAL A 36 -6.84 -21.26 -9.97
C VAL A 36 -8.07 -20.42 -10.34
N GLY A 37 -7.82 -19.35 -11.10
CA GLY A 37 -8.85 -18.40 -11.53
C GLY A 37 -9.21 -17.31 -10.53
N GLU A 38 -8.79 -17.39 -9.25
CA GLU A 38 -8.94 -16.31 -8.28
C GLU A 38 -7.90 -15.20 -8.49
N GLU A 39 -8.25 -14.02 -8.07
CA GLU A 39 -7.39 -12.83 -8.14
C GLU A 39 -6.67 -12.59 -6.81
N THR A 40 -5.45 -12.11 -6.92
CA THR A 40 -4.64 -11.57 -5.82
C THR A 40 -4.09 -10.20 -6.23
N THR A 41 -3.59 -9.45 -5.27
CA THR A 41 -2.91 -8.17 -5.52
C THR A 41 -1.41 -8.36 -5.38
N TYR A 42 -0.66 -8.15 -6.46
CA TYR A 42 0.78 -7.91 -6.39
C TYR A 42 0.99 -6.44 -6.01
N ARG A 43 1.54 -6.22 -4.82
CA ARG A 43 1.77 -4.89 -4.27
C ARG A 43 3.26 -4.62 -4.17
N VAL A 44 3.69 -3.52 -4.76
CA VAL A 44 5.04 -2.99 -4.59
C VAL A 44 4.95 -1.66 -3.87
N THR A 45 5.71 -1.53 -2.80
CA THR A 45 5.80 -0.35 -1.98
C THR A 45 7.22 0.21 -2.05
N VAL A 46 7.36 1.52 -2.23
CA VAL A 46 8.67 2.18 -2.40
C VAL A 46 8.72 3.42 -1.52
N ASP A 47 9.80 3.58 -0.76
CA ASP A 47 10.03 4.76 0.08
C ASP A 47 10.59 5.93 -0.75
N ALA A 48 9.78 6.40 -1.69
CA ALA A 48 10.09 7.52 -2.58
C ALA A 48 8.82 8.22 -3.04
N MET A 49 8.96 9.44 -3.55
CA MET A 49 7.87 10.18 -4.18
C MET A 49 7.37 9.44 -5.42
N LEU A 50 6.05 9.39 -5.61
CA LEU A 50 5.42 8.65 -6.70
C LEU A 50 5.90 9.10 -8.09
N ASP A 51 6.06 10.40 -8.27
CA ASP A 51 6.52 11.03 -9.51
C ASP A 51 8.02 10.85 -9.78
N SER A 52 8.80 10.49 -8.75
CA SER A 52 10.22 10.18 -8.89
C SER A 52 10.50 8.74 -9.31
N ILE A 53 9.47 7.88 -9.33
CA ILE A 53 9.61 6.45 -9.59
C ILE A 53 9.35 6.15 -11.06
N SER A 54 10.33 5.53 -11.71
CA SER A 54 10.24 5.05 -13.09
C SER A 54 10.35 3.52 -13.11
N TRP A 55 9.40 2.87 -13.76
CA TRP A 55 9.37 1.43 -13.95
C TRP A 55 10.11 1.04 -15.22
N PRO A 56 10.72 -0.14 -15.30
CA PRO A 56 11.25 -0.66 -16.54
C PRO A 56 10.09 -0.93 -17.52
N GLU A 57 10.32 -0.74 -18.80
CA GLU A 57 9.32 -1.00 -19.84
C GLU A 57 8.78 -2.44 -19.78
N LYS A 58 9.66 -3.39 -19.43
CA LYS A 58 9.33 -4.78 -19.19
C LYS A 58 9.89 -5.21 -17.85
N TRP A 59 9.04 -5.70 -16.96
CA TRP A 59 9.44 -6.32 -15.72
C TRP A 59 9.16 -7.83 -15.75
N PRO A 60 9.93 -8.64 -14.98
CA PRO A 60 9.93 -10.09 -15.13
C PRO A 60 8.68 -10.71 -14.53
N VAL A 61 7.64 -10.88 -15.33
CA VAL A 61 6.43 -11.62 -14.94
C VAL A 61 6.55 -13.06 -15.39
N PRO A 62 6.42 -14.06 -14.50
CA PRO A 62 6.46 -15.47 -14.87
C PRO A 62 5.26 -15.83 -15.73
N GLY A 63 5.49 -16.73 -16.71
CA GLY A 63 4.41 -17.27 -17.55
C GLY A 63 3.32 -17.96 -16.70
N GLY A 64 2.05 -17.66 -16.99
CA GLY A 64 0.89 -18.16 -16.24
C GLY A 64 0.36 -17.19 -15.18
N LEU A 65 0.94 -16.00 -15.06
CA LEU A 65 0.38 -14.86 -14.35
C LEU A 65 0.08 -13.73 -15.33
N THR A 66 -1.06 -13.10 -15.18
CA THR A 66 -1.46 -11.92 -15.98
C THR A 66 -1.69 -10.74 -15.04
N PRO A 67 -0.71 -9.83 -14.90
CA PRO A 67 -0.86 -8.64 -14.08
C PRO A 67 -1.58 -7.54 -14.84
N HIS A 68 -2.53 -6.91 -14.19
CA HIS A 68 -3.22 -5.71 -14.68
C HIS A 68 -3.02 -4.56 -13.69
N PRO A 69 -2.52 -3.39 -14.12
CA PRO A 69 -2.46 -2.22 -13.26
C PRO A 69 -3.83 -1.95 -12.62
N SER A 70 -3.85 -1.75 -11.30
CA SER A 70 -5.10 -1.55 -10.56
C SER A 70 -5.13 -0.17 -9.92
N ALA A 71 -4.23 0.09 -8.99
CA ALA A 71 -4.17 1.35 -8.27
C ALA A 71 -2.72 1.72 -7.96
N ARG A 72 -2.49 3.03 -7.87
CA ARG A 72 -1.25 3.59 -7.33
C ARG A 72 -1.61 4.73 -6.40
N GLY A 73 -0.85 4.91 -5.35
CA GLY A 73 -1.07 5.96 -4.37
C GLY A 73 0.20 6.34 -3.66
N GLN A 74 0.13 7.43 -2.91
CA GLN A 74 1.23 7.94 -2.11
C GLN A 74 0.69 8.40 -0.77
N ILE A 75 1.43 8.09 0.28
CA ILE A 75 1.21 8.61 1.62
C ILE A 75 2.52 9.18 2.15
N PHE A 76 2.41 10.01 3.18
CA PHE A 76 3.55 10.52 3.92
C PHE A 76 3.51 9.99 5.34
N ARG A 77 4.61 9.39 5.78
CA ARG A 77 4.77 8.90 7.16
C ARG A 77 5.60 9.88 7.96
N PRO A 78 5.13 10.37 9.10
CA PRO A 78 5.93 11.21 9.97
C PRO A 78 7.01 10.37 10.67
N ILE A 79 8.26 10.77 10.52
CA ILE A 79 9.42 10.13 11.17
C ILE A 79 10.32 11.24 11.70
N GLY A 80 10.45 11.34 13.03
CA GLY A 80 11.39 12.26 13.68
C GLY A 80 11.23 13.73 13.27
N GLY A 81 9.99 14.22 13.11
CA GLY A 81 9.73 15.60 12.70
C GLY A 81 9.90 15.87 11.20
N THR A 82 10.04 14.83 10.39
CA THR A 82 10.10 14.87 8.93
C THR A 82 9.01 13.99 8.33
N LEU A 83 8.73 14.15 7.04
CA LEU A 83 7.78 13.32 6.31
C LEU A 83 8.52 12.41 5.33
N GLN A 84 8.36 11.10 5.48
CA GLN A 84 8.87 10.12 4.54
C GLN A 84 7.79 9.78 3.50
N PRO A 85 8.05 9.97 2.21
CA PRO A 85 7.12 9.55 1.16
C PRO A 85 7.11 8.02 1.06
N HIS A 86 5.92 7.46 0.84
CA HIS A 86 5.69 6.05 0.71
C HIS A 86 4.70 5.81 -0.41
N SER A 87 5.18 5.32 -1.54
CA SER A 87 4.39 5.09 -2.75
C SER A 87 4.04 3.62 -2.90
N VAL A 88 2.83 3.35 -3.34
CA VAL A 88 2.27 2.00 -3.49
C VAL A 88 1.78 1.80 -4.92
N PHE A 89 2.17 0.68 -5.51
CA PHE A 89 1.71 0.22 -6.82
C PHE A 89 1.02 -1.13 -6.65
N ASN A 90 -0.23 -1.21 -7.08
CA ASN A 90 -1.02 -2.43 -7.01
C ASN A 90 -1.32 -2.94 -8.42
N TYR A 91 -1.15 -4.23 -8.60
CA TYR A 91 -1.51 -4.95 -9.81
C TYR A 91 -2.46 -6.10 -9.43
N ARG A 92 -3.61 -6.18 -10.08
CA ARG A 92 -4.44 -7.38 -9.98
C ARG A 92 -3.77 -8.49 -10.80
N VAL A 93 -3.62 -9.65 -10.19
CA VAL A 93 -2.96 -10.80 -10.79
C VAL A 93 -3.88 -12.00 -10.69
N ARG A 94 -4.04 -12.71 -11.79
CA ARG A 94 -4.79 -13.97 -11.84
C ARG A 94 -3.83 -15.10 -12.18
N GLY A 95 -3.90 -16.19 -11.40
CA GLY A 95 -3.19 -17.43 -11.70
C GLY A 95 -4.04 -18.35 -12.59
N GLU A 96 -3.57 -18.68 -13.78
CA GLU A 96 -4.31 -19.49 -14.75
C GLU A 96 -4.18 -21.00 -14.51
N ARG A 97 -3.15 -21.41 -13.78
CA ARG A 97 -2.85 -22.81 -13.47
C ARG A 97 -2.29 -22.96 -12.06
N ALA A 98 -2.50 -24.11 -11.46
CA ALA A 98 -1.89 -24.42 -10.17
C ALA A 98 -0.36 -24.49 -10.27
N GLY A 99 0.32 -24.03 -9.23
CA GLY A 99 1.77 -24.01 -9.13
C GLY A 99 2.29 -22.90 -8.26
N THR A 100 3.61 -22.88 -8.09
CA THR A 100 4.30 -21.77 -7.42
C THR A 100 4.87 -20.85 -8.48
N PHE A 101 4.56 -19.57 -8.36
CA PHE A 101 5.05 -18.51 -9.22
C PHE A 101 5.92 -17.57 -8.41
N VAL A 102 7.06 -17.20 -8.95
CA VAL A 102 7.96 -16.23 -8.34
C VAL A 102 8.19 -15.11 -9.32
N VAL A 103 7.77 -13.89 -8.95
CA VAL A 103 8.27 -12.70 -9.62
C VAL A 103 9.69 -12.51 -9.10
N PRO A 104 10.72 -12.66 -9.94
CA PRO A 104 12.09 -12.49 -9.48
C PRO A 104 12.36 -11.02 -9.10
N GLU A 105 13.48 -10.77 -8.45
CA GLU A 105 13.92 -9.42 -8.18
C GLU A 105 14.16 -8.65 -9.49
N PHE A 106 13.88 -7.35 -9.46
CA PHE A 106 14.13 -6.48 -10.59
C PHE A 106 14.43 -5.05 -10.12
N SER A 107 14.99 -4.23 -10.99
CA SER A 107 15.35 -2.86 -10.68
C SER A 107 14.32 -1.88 -11.23
N ILE A 108 13.98 -0.90 -10.41
CA ILE A 108 13.25 0.32 -10.76
C ILE A 108 14.16 1.52 -10.53
N GLN A 109 13.77 2.71 -10.97
CA GLN A 109 14.50 3.95 -10.69
C GLN A 109 13.67 4.80 -9.71
N ALA A 110 14.32 5.43 -8.73
CA ALA A 110 13.72 6.50 -7.95
C ALA A 110 14.72 7.63 -7.75
N TYR A 111 14.33 8.85 -8.06
CA TYR A 111 15.21 10.03 -8.15
C TYR A 111 16.46 9.77 -9.01
N GLY A 112 16.29 9.02 -10.11
CA GLY A 112 17.41 8.66 -11.00
C GLY A 112 18.39 7.63 -10.46
N GLN A 113 18.11 7.01 -9.29
CA GLN A 113 18.93 5.97 -8.69
C GLN A 113 18.22 4.61 -8.78
N PRO A 114 18.95 3.51 -9.06
CA PRO A 114 18.37 2.18 -9.11
C PRO A 114 17.98 1.70 -7.70
N ILE A 115 16.82 1.08 -7.59
CA ILE A 115 16.31 0.41 -6.39
C ILE A 115 15.91 -1.01 -6.78
N THR A 116 16.33 -1.97 -6.00
CA THR A 116 15.93 -3.37 -6.17
C THR A 116 14.56 -3.61 -5.55
N VAL A 117 13.61 -4.05 -6.35
CA VAL A 117 12.34 -4.63 -5.89
C VAL A 117 12.60 -6.10 -5.58
N PRO A 118 12.39 -6.58 -4.36
CA PRO A 118 12.68 -7.95 -3.99
C PRO A 118 11.75 -8.94 -4.69
N ALA A 119 12.20 -10.18 -4.79
CA ALA A 119 11.38 -11.27 -5.32
C ALA A 119 10.15 -11.49 -4.44
N ALA A 120 9.02 -11.83 -5.10
CA ALA A 120 7.77 -12.16 -4.41
C ALA A 120 7.19 -13.48 -4.92
N ARG A 121 6.64 -14.28 -4.01
CA ARG A 121 6.10 -15.60 -4.28
C ARG A 121 4.59 -15.63 -4.18
N LEU A 122 3.94 -16.25 -5.16
CA LEU A 122 2.52 -16.58 -5.17
C LEU A 122 2.37 -18.10 -5.28
N GLU A 123 1.51 -18.68 -4.48
CA GLU A 123 1.07 -20.06 -4.60
C GLU A 123 -0.36 -20.09 -5.17
N VAL A 124 -0.51 -20.78 -6.29
CA VAL A 124 -1.83 -21.02 -6.90
C VAL A 124 -2.18 -22.48 -6.71
N VAL A 125 -3.21 -22.76 -5.93
CA VAL A 125 -3.67 -24.11 -5.63
C VAL A 125 -4.84 -24.51 -6.53
N PRO A 126 -5.11 -25.80 -6.73
CA PRO A 126 -6.28 -26.26 -7.47
C PRO A 126 -7.59 -25.68 -6.88
N ALA A 127 -8.61 -25.55 -7.73
CA ALA A 127 -9.88 -24.92 -7.34
C ALA A 127 -10.63 -25.67 -6.22
N ASN A 128 -10.40 -26.97 -6.07
CA ASN A 128 -11.01 -27.82 -5.05
C ASN A 128 -10.27 -27.80 -3.68
N VAL A 129 -9.12 -27.11 -3.59
CA VAL A 129 -8.36 -27.00 -2.34
C VAL A 129 -8.92 -25.87 -1.48
N THR A 130 -9.07 -26.12 -0.19
CA THR A 130 -9.47 -25.08 0.77
C THR A 130 -8.27 -24.21 1.11
N VAL A 131 -8.33 -22.94 0.73
CA VAL A 131 -7.31 -21.96 1.12
C VAL A 131 -7.78 -21.30 2.41
N PRO A 132 -6.98 -21.31 3.49
CA PRO A 132 -7.28 -20.53 4.66
C PRO A 132 -7.37 -19.04 4.26
N ARG A 133 -8.53 -18.46 4.47
CA ARG A 133 -8.71 -17.01 4.24
C ARG A 133 -8.45 -16.30 5.55
N THR A 134 -7.47 -15.44 5.57
CA THR A 134 -7.31 -14.47 6.66
C THR A 134 -8.38 -13.42 6.51
N PHE A 135 -9.36 -13.44 7.37
CA PHE A 135 -10.40 -12.42 7.40
C PHE A 135 -9.92 -11.25 8.26
N THR A 136 -9.75 -10.11 7.64
CA THR A 136 -9.61 -8.85 8.37
C THR A 136 -10.98 -8.20 8.46
N ARG A 137 -11.47 -8.02 9.66
CA ARG A 137 -12.71 -7.29 9.93
C ARG A 137 -12.37 -5.92 10.47
N LEU A 138 -12.82 -4.88 9.79
CA LEU A 138 -12.81 -3.50 10.29
C LEU A 138 -14.19 -3.22 10.91
N GLN A 139 -14.20 -2.70 12.13
CA GLN A 139 -15.40 -2.29 12.83
C GLN A 139 -15.21 -0.84 13.27
N LEU A 140 -16.12 0.03 12.84
CA LEU A 140 -16.22 1.39 13.30
C LEU A 140 -17.14 1.43 14.51
N GLU A 141 -16.63 1.91 15.64
CA GLU A 141 -17.39 2.13 16.87
C GLU A 141 -17.56 3.64 17.06
N LEU A 142 -18.82 4.08 17.10
CA LEU A 142 -19.18 5.45 17.45
C LEU A 142 -19.82 5.45 18.84
N PRO A 143 -19.45 6.37 19.74
CA PRO A 143 -20.01 6.45 21.08
C PRO A 143 -21.45 6.96 21.11
N VAL A 144 -21.94 7.47 19.98
CA VAL A 144 -23.27 8.06 19.82
C VAL A 144 -23.90 7.58 18.52
N THR A 145 -25.20 7.38 18.52
CA THR A 145 -25.98 6.94 17.36
C THR A 145 -26.49 8.10 16.51
N ASN A 146 -26.57 9.30 17.08
CA ASN A 146 -27.01 10.51 16.42
C ASN A 146 -25.96 11.61 16.57
N VAL A 147 -25.58 12.26 15.47
CA VAL A 147 -24.65 13.38 15.43
C VAL A 147 -25.26 14.54 14.64
N PHE A 148 -24.95 15.75 15.05
CA PHE A 148 -25.35 16.96 14.34
C PHE A 148 -24.30 17.33 13.30
N ALA A 149 -24.73 17.96 12.21
CA ALA A 149 -23.81 18.47 11.21
C ALA A 149 -22.79 19.44 11.84
N GLY A 150 -21.50 19.20 11.62
CA GLY A 150 -20.40 19.96 12.21
C GLY A 150 -19.97 19.53 13.62
N GLN A 151 -20.61 18.52 14.21
CA GLN A 151 -20.20 17.97 15.50
C GLN A 151 -18.97 17.08 15.36
N ALA A 152 -17.92 17.35 16.15
CA ALA A 152 -16.76 16.45 16.26
C ALA A 152 -17.11 15.23 17.11
N VAL A 153 -16.85 14.04 16.61
CA VAL A 153 -17.11 12.77 17.29
C VAL A 153 -15.84 11.93 17.31
N ASN A 154 -15.51 11.34 18.46
CA ASN A 154 -14.44 10.39 18.56
C ASN A 154 -14.90 9.03 18.01
N ALA A 155 -14.36 8.61 16.88
CA ALA A 155 -14.58 7.30 16.31
C ALA A 155 -13.44 6.36 16.69
N ARG A 156 -13.76 5.11 17.00
CA ARG A 156 -12.78 4.05 17.21
C ARG A 156 -12.88 3.04 16.09
N VAL A 157 -11.79 2.83 15.37
CA VAL A 157 -11.70 1.75 14.39
C VAL A 157 -11.03 0.55 15.04
N ARG A 158 -11.75 -0.57 15.07
CA ARG A 158 -11.23 -1.85 15.56
C ARG A 158 -10.96 -2.76 14.37
N GLN A 159 -9.76 -3.29 14.30
CA GLN A 159 -9.43 -4.36 13.37
C GLN A 159 -9.35 -5.68 14.14
N SER A 160 -10.01 -6.68 13.61
CA SER A 160 -9.85 -8.07 14.04
C SER A 160 -9.31 -8.86 12.86
N ALA A 161 -8.18 -9.52 13.06
CA ALA A 161 -7.60 -10.44 12.07
C ALA A 161 -7.49 -11.83 12.69
N THR A 162 -7.70 -12.87 11.91
CA THR A 162 -7.52 -14.26 12.36
C THR A 162 -6.07 -14.70 12.38
N ASP A 163 -5.15 -13.87 11.90
CA ASP A 163 -3.72 -14.09 11.92
C ASP A 163 -2.98 -12.83 12.41
N GLN A 164 -1.74 -12.99 12.89
CA GLN A 164 -0.94 -11.92 13.50
C GLN A 164 -0.44 -10.86 12.50
N GLY A 165 -1.23 -10.53 11.51
CA GLY A 165 -0.94 -9.44 10.59
C GLY A 165 -0.97 -8.09 11.30
N MET A 166 0.17 -7.40 11.38
CA MET A 166 0.22 -6.03 11.88
C MET A 166 -0.40 -5.07 10.87
N ILE A 167 -1.31 -4.21 11.36
CA ILE A 167 -1.78 -3.05 10.58
C ILE A 167 -0.60 -2.11 10.38
N GLN A 168 -0.22 -1.88 9.12
CA GLN A 168 0.82 -0.88 8.79
C GLN A 168 0.30 0.56 8.71
N GLY A 169 -0.98 0.79 8.95
CA GLY A 169 -1.58 2.11 9.03
C GLY A 169 -2.94 2.20 8.34
N LEU A 170 -3.80 3.03 8.90
CA LEU A 170 -5.06 3.50 8.31
C LEU A 170 -4.77 4.82 7.62
N THR A 171 -4.83 4.88 6.29
CA THR A 171 -4.44 6.08 5.53
C THR A 171 -5.59 7.02 5.23
N GLN A 172 -6.82 6.50 5.20
CA GLN A 172 -8.02 7.33 5.00
C GLN A 172 -9.25 6.61 5.54
N VAL A 173 -10.09 7.34 6.27
CA VAL A 173 -11.44 6.91 6.65
C VAL A 173 -12.41 7.91 6.02
N GLU A 174 -13.20 7.45 5.06
CA GLU A 174 -14.27 8.23 4.46
C GLU A 174 -15.61 7.71 4.99
N LEU A 175 -16.40 8.61 5.57
CA LEU A 175 -17.76 8.32 5.99
C LEU A 175 -18.69 8.76 4.85
N ILE A 176 -19.27 7.80 4.17
CA ILE A 176 -20.31 8.03 3.16
C ILE A 176 -21.65 7.86 3.87
N GLY A 177 -22.40 8.95 4.00
CA GLY A 177 -23.76 9.00 4.55
C GLY A 177 -24.82 8.78 3.49
#